data_0f6126a90a3a08043f0e0fe040f5be79
#
_entry.id   0f6126a90a3a08043f0e0fe040f5be79
#
_cell.length_a   1.000
_cell.length_b   1.000
_cell.length_c   1.000
_cell.angle_alpha   90.00
_cell.angle_beta   90.00
_cell.angle_gamma   90.00
#
_symmetry.space_group_name_H-M   'P 1'
#
loop_
_entity.id
_entity.type
_entity.pdbx_description
1 polymer ?
#
loop_
_entity_poly.entity_id
_entity_poly.type
_entity_poly.pdbx_seq_one_letter_code
_entity_poly.pdbx_strand_id
1 'polypeptide(L)'
;YAYQYAAFILYSAYILAKRTFKKRYDLVYVHNMPDVLVMSGLFPKLVGAKVILDQHDPMPELMRTIYNLDEHSMSVRIICWLEKWSLARANLVLTVNKACERLFSERGCPIEKIGVVMNSPDEKIFSYREARPSLSSSKSGDPNKHFVVMYHGSLVERNGLDLAVEALARVRETIPNVELRVFGRSTPYLEQVLQRAKELGIEKHVRYLGSRQLEDLVPEIDACDVGVIPNQRNAFTDINTPTRIFEYLASGKPAIAPRTPGILDYFDAQSLFFFEAGDVAELATRIVDVYSDSSRAFEVAQRGQKMYVAHAWQQEKQTLLKLVSGLLQ
;
A
#
# COMPACT_ATOMS: atom_id res chain seq x y z
N TYR A 1 -4.02 24.59 5.85
CA TYR A 1 -3.88 23.25 6.48
C TYR A 1 -3.18 23.32 7.84
N ALA A 2 -2.01 23.97 8.01
CA ALA A 2 -1.28 24.00 9.29
C ALA A 2 -2.12 24.55 10.46
N TYR A 3 -2.86 25.65 10.22
CA TYR A 3 -3.77 26.20 11.22
C TYR A 3 -4.91 25.21 11.61
N GLN A 4 -5.46 24.50 10.63
CA GLN A 4 -6.52 23.50 10.88
C GLN A 4 -6.00 22.35 11.73
N TYR A 5 -4.80 21.83 11.46
CA TYR A 5 -4.16 20.80 12.27
C TYR A 5 -3.87 21.30 13.69
N ALA A 6 -3.31 22.50 13.83
CA ALA A 6 -3.04 23.10 15.15
C ALA A 6 -4.34 23.27 15.98
N ALA A 7 -5.38 23.82 15.36
CA ALA A 7 -6.69 23.97 16.01
C ALA A 7 -7.29 22.62 16.42
N PHE A 8 -7.21 21.60 15.56
CA PHE A 8 -7.71 20.27 15.86
C PHE A 8 -6.94 19.62 17.01
N ILE A 9 -5.61 19.72 17.04
CA ILE A 9 -4.78 19.17 18.13
C ILE A 9 -5.12 19.84 19.45
N LEU A 10 -5.17 21.18 19.48
CA LEU A 10 -5.49 21.94 20.70
C LEU A 10 -6.89 21.64 21.21
N TYR A 11 -7.88 21.60 20.31
CA TYR A 11 -9.25 21.25 20.66
C TYR A 11 -9.36 19.82 21.18
N SER A 12 -8.73 18.85 20.52
CA SER A 12 -8.71 17.45 20.96
C SER A 12 -8.05 17.31 22.33
N ALA A 13 -6.91 18.00 22.56
CA ALA A 13 -6.24 18.02 23.85
C ALA A 13 -7.13 18.59 24.96
N TYR A 14 -7.81 19.71 24.69
CA TYR A 14 -8.75 20.33 25.64
C TYR A 14 -9.91 19.37 25.99
N ILE A 15 -10.54 18.77 24.98
CA ILE A 15 -11.68 17.86 25.20
C ILE A 15 -11.25 16.61 25.97
N LEU A 16 -10.11 16.01 25.62
CA LEU A 16 -9.58 14.84 26.31
C LEU A 16 -9.23 15.19 27.77
N ALA A 17 -8.56 16.31 28.00
CA ALA A 17 -8.27 16.78 29.37
C ALA A 17 -9.55 16.98 30.19
N LYS A 18 -10.53 17.73 29.67
CA LYS A 18 -11.82 17.96 30.31
C LYS A 18 -12.57 16.67 30.64
N ARG A 19 -12.58 15.70 29.74
CA ARG A 19 -13.21 14.39 29.92
C ARG A 19 -12.49 13.55 30.97
N THR A 20 -11.16 13.59 30.98
CA THR A 20 -10.29 12.84 31.91
C THR A 20 -10.58 13.26 33.39
N PHE A 21 -10.92 14.52 33.64
CA PHE A 21 -11.35 14.94 34.98
C PHE A 21 -12.67 14.29 35.45
N LYS A 22 -13.56 13.94 34.50
CA LYS A 22 -14.84 13.28 34.83
C LYS A 22 -14.71 11.76 34.95
N LYS A 23 -13.92 11.17 34.00
CA LYS A 23 -13.68 9.73 33.93
C LYS A 23 -12.27 9.51 33.33
N ARG A 24 -11.41 8.80 34.06
CA ARG A 24 -10.09 8.45 33.59
C ARG A 24 -10.19 7.47 32.42
N TYR A 25 -9.24 7.59 31.49
CA TYR A 25 -9.04 6.65 30.40
C TYR A 25 -7.96 5.66 30.78
N ASP A 26 -8.12 4.41 30.40
CA ASP A 26 -7.06 3.40 30.49
C ASP A 26 -6.12 3.50 29.27
N LEU A 27 -6.69 3.85 28.10
CA LEU A 27 -6.01 3.91 26.82
C LEU A 27 -6.46 5.12 26.00
N VAL A 28 -5.48 5.78 25.35
CA VAL A 28 -5.72 6.75 24.28
C VAL A 28 -5.03 6.21 23.02
N TYR A 29 -5.83 5.99 21.98
CA TYR A 29 -5.35 5.49 20.70
C TYR A 29 -5.32 6.66 19.69
N VAL A 30 -4.16 6.94 19.14
CA VAL A 30 -3.91 8.10 18.26
C VAL A 30 -3.42 7.59 16.91
N HIS A 31 -4.13 7.91 15.85
CA HIS A 31 -3.65 7.70 14.48
C HIS A 31 -2.87 8.91 13.97
N ASN A 32 -1.80 8.71 13.23
CA ASN A 32 -1.22 9.76 12.41
C ASN A 32 -2.13 9.97 11.16
N MET A 33 -2.12 11.01 10.44
CA MET A 33 -1.35 12.24 10.38
C MET A 33 -2.15 13.41 10.97
N PRO A 34 -1.54 14.36 11.65
CA PRO A 34 -0.10 14.47 11.90
C PRO A 34 0.33 13.70 13.16
N ASP A 35 1.60 13.27 13.21
CA ASP A 35 2.18 12.51 14.33
C ASP A 35 2.06 13.24 15.66
N VAL A 36 2.21 14.57 15.63
CA VAL A 36 2.10 15.44 16.82
C VAL A 36 0.70 15.43 17.45
N LEU A 37 -0.29 14.77 16.85
CA LEU A 37 -1.60 14.55 17.46
C LEU A 37 -1.49 13.76 18.77
N VAL A 38 -0.40 13.04 18.99
CA VAL A 38 -0.07 12.39 20.27
C VAL A 38 -0.11 13.36 21.45
N MET A 39 0.08 14.66 21.23
CA MET A 39 -0.06 15.72 22.24
C MET A 39 -1.44 15.69 22.93
N SER A 40 -2.48 15.34 22.19
CA SER A 40 -3.83 15.26 22.78
C SER A 40 -3.94 14.22 23.89
N GLY A 41 -3.10 13.17 23.85
CA GLY A 41 -3.06 12.10 24.85
C GLY A 41 -2.17 12.39 26.06
N LEU A 42 -1.41 13.50 26.09
CA LEU A 42 -0.42 13.74 27.14
C LEU A 42 -1.05 13.93 28.52
N PHE A 43 -2.16 14.69 28.63
CA PHE A 43 -2.82 14.88 29.91
C PHE A 43 -3.44 13.57 30.44
N PRO A 44 -4.22 12.80 29.67
CA PRO A 44 -4.65 11.46 30.09
C PRO A 44 -3.46 10.58 30.53
N LYS A 45 -2.33 10.63 29.82
CA LYS A 45 -1.12 9.87 30.14
C LYS A 45 -0.54 10.23 31.50
N LEU A 46 -0.50 11.51 31.83
CA LEU A 46 -0.03 12.00 33.13
C LEU A 46 -0.84 11.46 34.31
N VAL A 47 -2.10 11.11 34.08
CA VAL A 47 -2.99 10.57 35.13
C VAL A 47 -3.20 9.05 34.99
N GLY A 48 -2.35 8.36 34.22
CA GLY A 48 -2.24 6.91 34.20
C GLY A 48 -2.66 6.23 32.91
N ALA A 49 -3.24 6.92 31.93
CA ALA A 49 -3.60 6.31 30.65
C ALA A 49 -2.36 5.89 29.87
N LYS A 50 -2.46 4.78 29.17
CA LYS A 50 -1.47 4.40 28.14
C LYS A 50 -1.79 5.12 26.82
N VAL A 51 -0.77 5.43 26.04
CA VAL A 51 -0.92 6.09 24.73
C VAL A 51 -0.31 5.22 23.65
N ILE A 52 -1.13 4.84 22.67
CA ILE A 52 -0.69 4.21 21.40
C ILE A 52 -0.63 5.30 20.34
N LEU A 53 0.47 5.33 19.59
CA LEU A 53 0.61 6.09 18.36
C LEU A 53 0.66 5.10 17.18
N ASP A 54 -0.37 5.14 16.34
CA ASP A 54 -0.51 4.28 15.18
C ASP A 54 -0.04 5.02 13.92
N GLN A 55 1.11 4.59 13.41
CA GLN A 55 1.84 5.19 12.29
C GLN A 55 1.58 4.41 11.01
N HIS A 56 0.60 4.88 10.22
CA HIS A 56 0.27 4.26 8.92
C HIS A 56 1.24 4.70 7.83
N ASP A 57 1.57 5.99 7.79
CA ASP A 57 2.46 6.58 6.78
C ASP A 57 3.56 7.39 7.47
N PRO A 58 4.85 7.07 7.26
CA PRO A 58 5.96 7.90 7.73
C PRO A 58 5.89 9.29 7.08
N MET A 59 5.59 10.30 7.90
CA MET A 59 5.35 11.66 7.42
C MET A 59 6.51 12.27 6.65
N PRO A 60 7.78 12.14 7.09
CA PRO A 60 8.91 12.69 6.36
C PRO A 60 9.02 12.15 4.93
N GLU A 61 8.93 10.81 4.75
CA GLU A 61 9.03 10.15 3.45
C GLU A 61 7.87 10.54 2.53
N LEU A 62 6.66 10.57 3.08
CA LEU A 62 5.48 10.96 2.33
C LEU A 62 5.55 12.42 1.85
N MET A 63 5.95 13.35 2.74
CA MET A 63 6.09 14.77 2.38
C MET A 63 7.21 14.99 1.37
N ARG A 64 8.36 14.30 1.52
CA ARG A 64 9.44 14.31 0.52
C ARG A 64 8.91 13.89 -0.85
N THR A 65 8.13 12.84 -0.90
CA THR A 65 7.58 12.30 -2.15
C THR A 65 6.51 13.22 -2.76
N ILE A 66 5.57 13.76 -1.95
CA ILE A 66 4.49 14.60 -2.48
C ILE A 66 4.99 15.97 -2.96
N TYR A 67 5.92 16.58 -2.23
CA TYR A 67 6.40 17.93 -2.48
C TYR A 67 7.79 17.99 -3.11
N ASN A 68 8.35 16.83 -3.49
CA ASN A 68 9.71 16.69 -4.03
C ASN A 68 10.76 17.43 -3.18
N LEU A 69 10.69 17.24 -1.85
CA LEU A 69 11.58 17.92 -0.90
C LEU A 69 12.93 17.20 -0.79
N ASP A 70 13.99 17.99 -0.76
CA ASP A 70 15.32 17.48 -0.43
C ASP A 70 15.37 16.95 1.01
N GLU A 71 16.08 15.84 1.20
CA GLU A 71 16.23 15.17 2.51
C GLU A 71 16.81 16.08 3.59
N HIS A 72 17.72 16.95 3.19
CA HIS A 72 18.42 17.87 4.10
C HIS A 72 17.69 19.20 4.28
N SER A 73 16.54 19.40 3.62
CA SER A 73 15.75 20.61 3.75
C SER A 73 15.31 20.85 5.21
N MET A 74 15.19 22.11 5.59
CA MET A 74 14.76 22.49 6.94
C MET A 74 13.36 21.93 7.24
N SER A 75 12.47 21.91 6.28
CA SER A 75 11.12 21.37 6.42
C SER A 75 11.14 19.88 6.78
N VAL A 76 11.93 19.06 6.07
CA VAL A 76 12.07 17.63 6.35
C VAL A 76 12.71 17.41 7.74
N ARG A 77 13.73 18.17 8.09
CA ARG A 77 14.36 18.09 9.42
C ARG A 77 13.37 18.39 10.55
N ILE A 78 12.52 19.40 10.39
CA ILE A 78 11.48 19.72 11.36
C ILE A 78 10.47 18.55 11.47
N ILE A 79 10.02 17.99 10.35
CA ILE A 79 9.06 16.88 10.36
C ILE A 79 9.68 15.64 11.02
N CYS A 80 10.94 15.30 10.71
CA CYS A 80 11.67 14.22 11.38
C CYS A 80 11.80 14.44 12.89
N TRP A 81 12.07 15.68 13.31
CA TRP A 81 12.14 16.03 14.73
C TRP A 81 10.78 15.86 15.43
N LEU A 82 9.69 16.32 14.77
CA LEU A 82 8.32 16.16 15.28
C LEU A 82 7.93 14.69 15.36
N GLU A 83 8.25 13.88 14.36
CA GLU A 83 8.05 12.43 14.36
C GLU A 83 8.79 11.78 15.54
N LYS A 84 10.10 12.00 15.65
CA LYS A 84 10.92 11.47 16.76
C LYS A 84 10.36 11.86 18.13
N TRP A 85 9.96 13.12 18.29
CA TRP A 85 9.34 13.62 19.51
C TRP A 85 8.03 12.89 19.80
N SER A 86 7.20 12.66 18.79
CA SER A 86 5.91 11.98 18.90
C SER A 86 6.07 10.51 19.28
N LEU A 87 6.98 9.80 18.61
CA LEU A 87 7.33 8.40 18.91
C LEU A 87 7.79 8.25 20.37
N ALA A 88 8.58 9.21 20.88
CA ALA A 88 9.06 9.18 22.28
C ALA A 88 7.90 9.33 23.29
N ARG A 89 6.80 10.00 22.94
CA ARG A 89 5.66 10.25 23.84
C ARG A 89 4.65 9.10 23.91
N ALA A 90 4.58 8.24 22.92
CA ALA A 90 3.71 7.06 22.98
C ALA A 90 4.24 6.01 24.00
N ASN A 91 3.41 5.13 24.48
CA ASN A 91 3.79 3.93 25.23
C ASN A 91 4.03 2.74 24.29
N LEU A 92 3.26 2.68 23.22
CA LEU A 92 3.40 1.71 22.12
C LEU A 92 3.27 2.49 20.81
N VAL A 93 4.12 2.17 19.86
CA VAL A 93 4.05 2.64 18.47
C VAL A 93 3.61 1.47 17.61
N LEU A 94 2.52 1.62 16.87
CA LEU A 94 2.13 0.65 15.87
C LEU A 94 2.58 1.14 14.49
N THR A 95 2.93 0.20 13.64
CA THR A 95 3.27 0.50 12.24
C THR A 95 2.85 -0.64 11.31
N VAL A 96 2.85 -0.38 10.01
CA VAL A 96 2.20 -1.23 9.03
C VAL A 96 3.10 -2.30 8.41
N ASN A 97 4.43 -2.22 8.59
CA ASN A 97 5.35 -3.21 8.02
C ASN A 97 6.76 -3.16 8.68
N LYS A 98 7.59 -4.14 8.33
CA LYS A 98 8.96 -4.27 8.84
C LYS A 98 9.91 -3.15 8.38
N ALA A 99 9.72 -2.61 7.19
CA ALA A 99 10.55 -1.49 6.72
C ALA A 99 10.31 -0.23 7.56
N CYS A 100 9.05 0.06 7.90
CA CYS A 100 8.72 1.16 8.81
C CYS A 100 9.20 0.91 10.25
N GLU A 101 9.10 -0.33 10.74
CA GLU A 101 9.67 -0.73 12.06
C GLU A 101 11.17 -0.40 12.12
N ARG A 102 11.95 -0.79 11.11
CA ARG A 102 13.38 -0.46 11.02
C ARG A 102 13.60 1.05 10.97
N LEU A 103 12.88 1.75 10.11
CA LEU A 103 12.97 3.21 9.97
C LEU A 103 12.77 3.94 11.30
N PHE A 104 11.73 3.60 12.05
CA PHE A 104 11.46 4.23 13.35
C PHE A 104 12.48 3.83 14.42
N SER A 105 12.98 2.60 14.37
CA SER A 105 14.06 2.15 15.26
C SER A 105 15.37 2.89 15.01
N GLU A 106 15.77 3.07 13.74
CA GLU A 106 16.94 3.86 13.33
C GLU A 106 16.82 5.33 13.74
N ARG A 107 15.60 5.87 13.80
CA ARG A 107 15.32 7.22 14.31
C ARG A 107 15.27 7.32 15.81
N GLY A 108 15.57 6.23 16.52
CA GLY A 108 15.75 6.17 17.97
C GLY A 108 14.48 5.83 18.76
N CYS A 109 13.47 5.23 18.13
CA CYS A 109 12.39 4.56 18.86
C CYS A 109 12.86 3.17 19.30
N PRO A 110 12.82 2.82 20.59
CA PRO A 110 13.19 1.48 21.04
C PRO A 110 12.37 0.40 20.34
N ILE A 111 13.03 -0.64 19.84
CA ILE A 111 12.40 -1.69 19.02
C ILE A 111 11.29 -2.43 19.79
N GLU A 112 11.48 -2.64 21.09
CA GLU A 112 10.50 -3.28 21.98
C GLU A 112 9.22 -2.46 22.16
N LYS A 113 9.24 -1.19 21.77
CA LYS A 113 8.11 -0.27 21.81
C LYS A 113 7.34 -0.23 20.49
N ILE A 114 7.86 -0.87 19.45
CA ILE A 114 7.26 -0.87 18.12
C ILE A 114 6.55 -2.21 17.89
N GLY A 115 5.29 -2.16 17.49
CA GLY A 115 4.51 -3.31 17.06
C GLY A 115 4.14 -3.19 15.59
N VAL A 116 4.32 -4.25 14.82
CA VAL A 116 3.87 -4.29 13.42
C VAL A 116 2.48 -4.90 13.37
N VAL A 117 1.54 -4.17 12.76
CA VAL A 117 0.18 -4.62 12.43
C VAL A 117 -0.07 -4.25 10.98
N MET A 118 -0.04 -5.23 10.11
CA MET A 118 -0.10 -4.99 8.67
C MET A 118 -1.50 -4.57 8.22
N ASN A 119 -1.55 -3.63 7.26
CA ASN A 119 -2.79 -3.34 6.55
C ASN A 119 -3.18 -4.54 5.68
N SER A 120 -4.32 -5.13 5.98
CA SER A 120 -4.87 -6.27 5.26
C SER A 120 -6.22 -5.93 4.62
N PRO A 121 -6.56 -6.51 3.47
CA PRO A 121 -7.89 -6.35 2.88
C PRO A 121 -9.01 -6.82 3.82
N ASP A 122 -10.18 -6.20 3.71
CA ASP A 122 -11.36 -6.69 4.42
C ASP A 122 -11.79 -8.05 3.85
N GLU A 123 -11.69 -9.10 4.65
CA GLU A 123 -11.99 -10.49 4.25
C GLU A 123 -13.49 -10.70 3.91
N LYS A 124 -14.38 -9.78 4.33
CA LYS A 124 -15.81 -9.82 3.93
C LYS A 124 -15.99 -9.38 2.49
N ILE A 125 -15.10 -8.53 1.99
CA ILE A 125 -15.10 -8.02 0.60
C ILE A 125 -14.18 -8.90 -0.24
N PHE A 126 -12.91 -8.99 0.14
CA PHE A 126 -11.90 -9.80 -0.55
C PHE A 126 -11.81 -11.19 0.08
N SER A 127 -12.88 -11.99 -0.08
CA SER A 127 -12.88 -13.37 0.42
C SER A 127 -11.78 -14.19 -0.26
N TYR A 128 -11.06 -14.98 0.55
CA TYR A 128 -10.01 -15.85 0.02
C TYR A 128 -10.57 -16.81 -1.02
N ARG A 129 -9.94 -16.83 -2.18
CA ARG A 129 -10.21 -17.76 -3.28
C ARG A 129 -8.92 -18.37 -3.72
N GLU A 130 -8.85 -19.69 -3.63
CA GLU A 130 -7.66 -20.45 -4.03
C GLU A 130 -7.31 -20.14 -5.49
N ALA A 131 -6.01 -19.88 -5.73
CA ALA A 131 -5.50 -19.71 -7.07
C ALA A 131 -5.87 -20.93 -7.94
N ARG A 132 -6.25 -20.68 -9.17
CA ARG A 132 -6.58 -21.72 -10.15
C ARG A 132 -5.71 -21.55 -11.38
N PRO A 133 -5.27 -22.64 -12.01
CA PRO A 133 -4.60 -22.53 -13.29
C PRO A 133 -5.49 -21.70 -14.23
N SER A 134 -4.98 -20.58 -14.73
CA SER A 134 -5.71 -19.83 -15.74
C SER A 134 -5.84 -20.74 -16.96
N LEU A 135 -7.07 -20.94 -17.43
CA LEU A 135 -7.33 -21.44 -18.77
C LEU A 135 -6.97 -20.30 -19.72
N SER A 136 -5.65 -19.97 -19.76
CA SER A 136 -5.15 -18.75 -20.36
C SER A 136 -5.69 -18.58 -21.77
N SER A 137 -6.04 -17.35 -22.06
CA SER A 137 -6.38 -16.84 -23.40
C SER A 137 -5.45 -17.28 -24.53
N SER A 138 -4.18 -17.57 -24.20
CA SER A 138 -3.17 -18.04 -25.16
C SER A 138 -3.51 -19.38 -25.85
N LYS A 139 -4.34 -20.22 -25.24
CA LYS A 139 -4.70 -21.55 -25.81
C LYS A 139 -6.12 -21.61 -26.38
N SER A 140 -6.96 -20.61 -26.14
CA SER A 140 -8.37 -20.65 -26.58
C SER A 140 -8.55 -20.37 -28.07
N GLY A 141 -7.57 -19.75 -28.73
CA GLY A 141 -7.71 -19.34 -30.15
C GLY A 141 -8.81 -18.32 -30.41
N ASP A 142 -9.48 -17.81 -29.37
CA ASP A 142 -10.55 -16.83 -29.49
C ASP A 142 -9.94 -15.42 -29.65
N PRO A 143 -10.07 -14.80 -30.82
CA PRO A 143 -9.53 -13.47 -31.09
C PRO A 143 -10.20 -12.36 -30.26
N ASN A 144 -11.36 -12.64 -29.63
CA ASN A 144 -12.08 -11.69 -28.79
C ASN A 144 -11.69 -11.78 -27.32
N LYS A 145 -10.89 -12.75 -26.93
CA LYS A 145 -10.44 -12.90 -25.53
C LYS A 145 -9.18 -12.09 -25.28
N HIS A 146 -9.32 -11.05 -24.45
CA HIS A 146 -8.19 -10.21 -24.04
C HIS A 146 -7.39 -10.84 -22.92
N PHE A 147 -6.06 -10.60 -22.94
CA PHE A 147 -5.21 -10.78 -21.76
C PHE A 147 -5.28 -9.50 -20.92
N VAL A 148 -5.86 -9.60 -19.74
CA VAL A 148 -6.21 -8.44 -18.91
C VAL A 148 -5.18 -8.21 -17.83
N VAL A 149 -4.44 -7.11 -17.97
CA VAL A 149 -3.60 -6.52 -16.92
C VAL A 149 -4.46 -5.52 -16.15
N MET A 150 -4.49 -5.59 -14.83
CA MET A 150 -5.33 -4.72 -14.03
C MET A 150 -4.51 -3.83 -13.10
N TYR A 151 -4.87 -2.54 -13.08
CA TYR A 151 -4.43 -1.57 -12.10
C TYR A 151 -5.65 -0.99 -11.37
N HIS A 152 -5.61 -0.91 -10.04
CA HIS A 152 -6.59 -0.17 -9.26
C HIS A 152 -5.93 0.61 -8.11
N GLY A 153 -6.57 1.70 -7.70
CA GLY A 153 -6.13 2.54 -6.58
C GLY A 153 -5.99 4.02 -6.93
N SER A 154 -5.18 4.74 -6.16
CA SER A 154 -4.97 6.17 -6.37
C SER A 154 -4.16 6.43 -7.64
N LEU A 155 -4.71 7.26 -8.53
CA LEU A 155 -4.08 7.64 -9.80
C LEU A 155 -3.19 8.86 -9.57
N VAL A 156 -2.00 8.62 -9.01
CA VAL A 156 -0.98 9.64 -8.69
C VAL A 156 0.38 9.16 -9.18
N GLU A 157 1.27 10.11 -9.47
CA GLU A 157 2.56 9.86 -10.13
C GLU A 157 3.39 8.78 -9.43
N ARG A 158 3.53 8.83 -8.10
CA ARG A 158 4.30 7.84 -7.33
C ARG A 158 3.82 6.39 -7.50
N ASN A 159 2.58 6.20 -7.93
CA ASN A 159 2.01 4.87 -8.16
C ASN A 159 2.24 4.34 -9.60
N GLY A 160 2.86 5.14 -10.49
CA GLY A 160 3.52 4.69 -11.72
C GLY A 160 2.60 4.11 -12.80
N LEU A 161 1.35 4.60 -12.92
CA LEU A 161 0.47 4.13 -14.01
C LEU A 161 1.05 4.40 -15.40
N ASP A 162 1.86 5.45 -15.54
CA ASP A 162 2.63 5.78 -16.74
C ASP A 162 3.59 4.64 -17.13
N LEU A 163 4.31 4.07 -16.15
CA LEU A 163 5.20 2.92 -16.40
C LEU A 163 4.42 1.69 -16.92
N ALA A 164 3.22 1.44 -16.38
CA ALA A 164 2.37 0.35 -16.87
C ALA A 164 1.91 0.59 -18.31
N VAL A 165 1.57 1.83 -18.68
CA VAL A 165 1.20 2.20 -20.05
C VAL A 165 2.39 2.06 -20.99
N GLU A 166 3.58 2.51 -20.62
CA GLU A 166 4.79 2.36 -21.44
C GLU A 166 5.20 0.89 -21.60
N ALA A 167 5.06 0.08 -20.55
CA ALA A 167 5.27 -1.37 -20.64
C ALA A 167 4.28 -2.02 -21.59
N LEU A 168 3.00 -1.61 -21.52
CA LEU A 168 1.95 -2.15 -22.41
C LEU A 168 2.25 -1.87 -23.90
N ALA A 169 2.84 -0.73 -24.22
CA ALA A 169 3.26 -0.40 -25.60
C ALA A 169 4.27 -1.41 -26.18
N ARG A 170 5.12 -1.98 -25.31
CA ARG A 170 6.07 -3.06 -25.70
C ARG A 170 5.38 -4.42 -25.70
N VAL A 171 4.52 -4.70 -24.72
CA VAL A 171 3.82 -5.97 -24.57
C VAL A 171 2.91 -6.28 -25.75
N ARG A 172 2.26 -5.27 -26.36
CA ARG A 172 1.35 -5.46 -27.50
C ARG A 172 1.99 -6.12 -28.74
N GLU A 173 3.31 -6.02 -28.86
CA GLU A 173 4.03 -6.68 -29.96
C GLU A 173 4.02 -8.21 -29.81
N THR A 174 4.01 -8.69 -28.57
CA THR A 174 3.96 -10.13 -28.24
C THR A 174 2.53 -10.60 -27.93
N ILE A 175 1.72 -9.73 -27.35
CA ILE A 175 0.34 -10.00 -26.95
C ILE A 175 -0.61 -8.98 -27.62
N PRO A 176 -0.99 -9.19 -28.89
CA PRO A 176 -1.76 -8.19 -29.65
C PRO A 176 -3.12 -7.82 -29.04
N ASN A 177 -3.71 -8.71 -28.25
CA ASN A 177 -4.99 -8.50 -27.56
C ASN A 177 -4.84 -8.21 -26.07
N VAL A 178 -3.68 -7.65 -25.63
CA VAL A 178 -3.51 -7.19 -24.26
C VAL A 178 -4.40 -5.98 -23.96
N GLU A 179 -4.98 -5.94 -22.77
CA GLU A 179 -5.80 -4.82 -22.27
C GLU A 179 -5.35 -4.42 -20.86
N LEU A 180 -5.07 -3.13 -20.64
CA LEU A 180 -4.87 -2.57 -19.30
C LEU A 180 -6.17 -1.96 -18.81
N ARG A 181 -6.77 -2.55 -17.78
CA ARG A 181 -7.94 -2.00 -17.07
C ARG A 181 -7.48 -1.15 -15.89
N VAL A 182 -7.95 0.09 -15.86
CA VAL A 182 -7.55 1.09 -14.87
C VAL A 182 -8.77 1.53 -14.06
N PHE A 183 -8.69 1.35 -12.73
CA PHE A 183 -9.72 1.79 -11.78
C PHE A 183 -9.14 2.77 -10.77
N GLY A 184 -9.87 3.85 -10.52
CA GLY A 184 -9.47 4.89 -9.56
C GLY A 184 -10.18 6.21 -9.83
N ARG A 185 -10.05 7.15 -8.90
CA ARG A 185 -10.59 8.49 -9.08
C ARG A 185 -9.78 9.23 -10.15
N SER A 186 -10.47 9.91 -11.09
CA SER A 186 -9.81 10.77 -12.06
C SER A 186 -8.98 11.88 -11.39
N THR A 187 -7.82 12.13 -11.96
CA THR A 187 -6.86 13.14 -11.53
C THR A 187 -6.21 13.79 -12.74
N PRO A 188 -5.57 14.97 -12.61
CA PRO A 188 -4.80 15.57 -13.71
C PRO A 188 -3.66 14.65 -14.22
N TYR A 189 -3.09 13.84 -13.35
CA TYR A 189 -2.08 12.84 -13.74
C TYR A 189 -2.66 11.77 -14.69
N LEU A 190 -3.87 11.30 -14.45
CA LEU A 190 -4.53 10.35 -15.36
C LEU A 190 -4.66 10.91 -16.78
N GLU A 191 -5.00 12.19 -16.92
CA GLU A 191 -5.13 12.84 -18.23
C GLU A 191 -3.79 12.80 -19.00
N GLN A 192 -2.69 13.05 -18.30
CA GLN A 192 -1.33 12.95 -18.87
C GLN A 192 -1.01 11.52 -19.31
N VAL A 193 -1.35 10.54 -18.48
CA VAL A 193 -1.12 9.11 -18.79
C VAL A 193 -1.95 8.66 -19.99
N LEU A 194 -3.22 9.06 -20.09
CA LEU A 194 -4.07 8.74 -21.24
C LEU A 194 -3.59 9.45 -22.53
N GLN A 195 -3.07 10.67 -22.41
CA GLN A 195 -2.43 11.36 -23.53
C GLN A 195 -1.16 10.61 -23.99
N ARG A 196 -0.36 10.14 -23.05
CA ARG A 196 0.83 9.31 -23.34
C ARG A 196 0.45 8.01 -24.06
N ALA A 197 -0.65 7.36 -23.66
CA ALA A 197 -1.17 6.18 -24.35
C ALA A 197 -1.52 6.46 -25.82
N LYS A 198 -2.10 7.64 -26.12
CA LYS A 198 -2.37 8.07 -27.51
C LYS A 198 -1.07 8.29 -28.30
N GLU A 199 -0.09 8.98 -27.72
CA GLU A 199 1.22 9.21 -28.34
C GLU A 199 1.94 7.90 -28.71
N LEU A 200 1.78 6.87 -27.85
CA LEU A 200 2.30 5.53 -28.08
C LEU A 200 1.44 4.69 -29.02
N GLY A 201 0.27 5.19 -29.48
CA GLY A 201 -0.65 4.49 -30.36
C GLY A 201 -1.29 3.24 -29.72
N ILE A 202 -1.50 3.26 -28.39
CA ILE A 202 -2.09 2.15 -27.60
C ILE A 202 -3.39 2.53 -26.88
N GLU A 203 -4.00 3.62 -27.25
CA GLU A 203 -5.23 4.11 -26.60
C GLU A 203 -6.36 3.06 -26.57
N LYS A 204 -6.39 2.16 -27.55
CA LYS A 204 -7.38 1.07 -27.62
C LYS A 204 -7.11 -0.07 -26.63
N HIS A 205 -5.86 -0.16 -26.14
CA HIS A 205 -5.42 -1.17 -25.19
C HIS A 205 -5.54 -0.70 -23.74
N VAL A 206 -5.83 0.59 -23.50
CA VAL A 206 -5.95 1.18 -22.15
C VAL A 206 -7.40 1.58 -21.90
N ARG A 207 -8.04 0.93 -20.93
CA ARG A 207 -9.43 1.20 -20.55
C ARG A 207 -9.50 1.80 -19.15
N TYR A 208 -9.79 3.10 -19.08
CA TYR A 208 -10.14 3.74 -17.81
C TYR A 208 -11.62 3.49 -17.51
N LEU A 209 -11.90 2.84 -16.38
CA LEU A 209 -13.23 2.36 -15.99
C LEU A 209 -13.80 3.13 -14.76
N GLY A 210 -13.10 4.19 -14.34
CA GLY A 210 -13.53 5.06 -13.24
C GLY A 210 -13.28 4.49 -11.85
N SER A 211 -13.78 5.19 -10.85
CA SER A 211 -13.74 4.72 -9.45
C SER A 211 -14.84 3.69 -9.21
N ARG A 212 -14.55 2.68 -8.40
CA ARG A 212 -15.50 1.65 -7.97
C ARG A 212 -15.52 1.57 -6.44
N GLN A 213 -16.62 1.10 -5.88
CA GLN A 213 -16.62 0.59 -4.50
C GLN A 213 -15.79 -0.69 -4.45
N LEU A 214 -15.28 -1.03 -3.25
CA LEU A 214 -14.40 -2.20 -3.10
C LEU A 214 -15.09 -3.50 -3.51
N GLU A 215 -16.40 -3.61 -3.21
CA GLU A 215 -17.22 -4.77 -3.57
C GLU A 215 -17.33 -4.94 -5.08
N ASP A 216 -17.39 -3.83 -5.84
CA ASP A 216 -17.48 -3.82 -7.30
C ASP A 216 -16.13 -4.09 -7.98
N LEU A 217 -14.99 -3.93 -7.24
CA LEU A 217 -13.67 -4.28 -7.75
C LEU A 217 -13.43 -5.79 -7.77
N VAL A 218 -14.06 -6.53 -6.88
CA VAL A 218 -13.83 -7.98 -6.75
C VAL A 218 -14.14 -8.73 -8.05
N PRO A 219 -15.30 -8.54 -8.72
CA PRO A 219 -15.55 -9.15 -10.02
C PRO A 219 -14.54 -8.75 -11.11
N GLU A 220 -14.04 -7.51 -11.07
CA GLU A 220 -13.05 -7.03 -12.04
C GLU A 220 -11.67 -7.68 -11.80
N ILE A 221 -11.29 -7.87 -10.53
CA ILE A 221 -10.08 -8.62 -10.17
C ILE A 221 -10.25 -10.10 -10.61
N ASP A 222 -11.42 -10.69 -10.44
CA ASP A 222 -11.69 -12.04 -10.93
C ASP A 222 -11.56 -12.18 -12.44
N ALA A 223 -11.94 -11.14 -13.16
CA ALA A 223 -11.89 -11.11 -14.62
C ALA A 223 -10.49 -10.74 -15.16
N CYS A 224 -9.51 -10.33 -14.32
CA CYS A 224 -8.17 -10.05 -14.80
C CYS A 224 -7.29 -11.30 -14.81
N ASP A 225 -6.22 -11.28 -15.59
CA ASP A 225 -5.20 -12.33 -15.65
C ASP A 225 -4.05 -12.02 -14.66
N VAL A 226 -3.73 -10.74 -14.46
CA VAL A 226 -2.64 -10.29 -13.57
C VAL A 226 -2.90 -8.90 -13.02
N GLY A 227 -2.57 -8.71 -11.74
CA GLY A 227 -2.52 -7.40 -11.10
C GLY A 227 -1.15 -6.74 -11.24
N VAL A 228 -1.11 -5.42 -11.49
CA VAL A 228 0.14 -4.67 -11.58
C VAL A 228 0.23 -3.57 -10.53
N ILE A 229 1.38 -3.51 -9.86
CA ILE A 229 1.74 -2.48 -8.88
C ILE A 229 3.01 -1.77 -9.42
N PRO A 230 2.88 -0.82 -10.35
CA PRO A 230 4.02 -0.24 -11.07
C PRO A 230 4.65 0.94 -10.32
N ASN A 231 4.63 0.92 -8.97
CA ASN A 231 5.08 2.05 -8.17
C ASN A 231 6.48 2.52 -8.57
N GLN A 232 6.63 3.83 -8.72
CA GLN A 232 7.93 4.47 -8.96
C GLN A 232 8.77 4.42 -7.70
N ARG A 233 10.11 4.42 -7.86
CA ARG A 233 11.05 4.44 -6.73
C ARG A 233 11.14 5.82 -6.11
N ASN A 234 10.84 5.92 -4.83
CA ASN A 234 11.02 7.13 -4.01
C ASN A 234 11.07 6.76 -2.53
N ALA A 235 11.35 7.74 -1.67
CA ALA A 235 11.53 7.51 -0.24
C ALA A 235 10.32 6.83 0.43
N PHE A 236 9.11 7.11 -0.02
CA PHE A 236 7.89 6.51 0.54
C PHE A 236 7.59 5.13 -0.04
N THR A 237 7.68 4.97 -1.37
CA THR A 237 7.34 3.69 -2.02
C THR A 237 8.37 2.61 -1.75
N ASP A 238 9.62 2.95 -1.46
CA ASP A 238 10.67 2.00 -1.09
C ASP A 238 10.35 1.24 0.20
N ILE A 239 9.67 1.89 1.13
CA ILE A 239 9.32 1.29 2.44
C ILE A 239 7.84 0.85 2.52
N ASN A 240 7.05 1.13 1.50
CA ASN A 240 5.63 0.76 1.50
C ASN A 240 5.41 -0.69 1.07
N THR A 241 4.40 -1.33 1.67
CA THR A 241 3.87 -2.63 1.23
C THR A 241 2.43 -2.40 0.76
N PRO A 242 2.19 -2.24 -0.55
CA PRO A 242 0.86 -1.89 -1.07
C PRO A 242 -0.19 -2.96 -0.79
N THR A 243 -1.30 -2.60 -0.15
CA THR A 243 -2.42 -3.52 0.17
C THR A 243 -2.99 -4.20 -1.08
N ARG A 244 -2.90 -3.56 -2.24
CA ARG A 244 -3.32 -4.12 -3.54
C ARG A 244 -2.67 -5.47 -3.87
N ILE A 245 -1.45 -5.71 -3.43
CA ILE A 245 -0.79 -7.02 -3.58
C ILE A 245 -1.65 -8.09 -2.92
N PHE A 246 -2.08 -7.85 -1.69
CA PHE A 246 -2.90 -8.79 -0.93
C PHE A 246 -4.31 -8.93 -1.49
N GLU A 247 -4.88 -7.88 -2.09
CA GLU A 247 -6.19 -7.93 -2.75
C GLU A 247 -6.19 -8.85 -3.98
N TYR A 248 -5.14 -8.76 -4.82
CA TYR A 248 -4.95 -9.71 -5.93
C TYR A 248 -4.72 -11.13 -5.43
N LEU A 249 -3.84 -11.31 -4.45
CA LEU A 249 -3.53 -12.63 -3.88
C LEU A 249 -4.74 -13.25 -3.19
N ALA A 250 -5.54 -12.49 -2.45
CA ALA A 250 -6.81 -12.96 -1.86
C ALA A 250 -7.74 -13.53 -2.92
N SER A 251 -7.76 -12.92 -4.10
CA SER A 251 -8.58 -13.35 -5.25
C SER A 251 -7.89 -14.43 -6.12
N GLY A 252 -6.75 -14.96 -5.68
CA GLY A 252 -6.02 -16.02 -6.40
C GLY A 252 -5.32 -15.56 -7.67
N LYS A 253 -5.06 -14.25 -7.81
CA LYS A 253 -4.41 -13.67 -9.00
C LYS A 253 -2.92 -13.45 -8.77
N PRO A 254 -2.08 -13.73 -9.79
CA PRO A 254 -0.68 -13.34 -9.74
C PRO A 254 -0.56 -11.81 -9.72
N ALA A 255 0.48 -11.30 -9.08
CA ALA A 255 0.77 -9.89 -9.04
C ALA A 255 2.20 -9.59 -9.47
N ILE A 256 2.39 -8.47 -10.19
CA ILE A 256 3.68 -7.93 -10.58
C ILE A 256 3.95 -6.68 -9.73
N ALA A 257 5.08 -6.64 -9.03
CA ALA A 257 5.41 -5.57 -8.11
C ALA A 257 6.88 -5.14 -8.23
N PRO A 258 7.23 -3.90 -7.85
CA PRO A 258 8.62 -3.46 -7.89
C PRO A 258 9.43 -4.11 -6.79
N ARG A 259 10.73 -4.29 -7.04
CA ARG A 259 11.71 -4.80 -6.08
C ARG A 259 12.10 -3.69 -5.11
N THR A 260 11.29 -3.51 -4.06
CA THR A 260 11.52 -2.52 -3.01
C THR A 260 11.67 -3.17 -1.63
N PRO A 261 12.43 -2.57 -0.69
CA PRO A 261 12.62 -3.15 0.64
C PRO A 261 11.32 -3.49 1.37
N GLY A 262 10.30 -2.61 1.30
CA GLY A 262 9.02 -2.85 1.97
C GLY A 262 8.27 -4.07 1.44
N ILE A 263 8.44 -4.43 0.16
CA ILE A 263 7.81 -5.62 -0.44
C ILE A 263 8.69 -6.85 -0.21
N LEU A 264 10.01 -6.72 -0.33
CA LEU A 264 10.97 -7.84 -0.16
C LEU A 264 11.02 -8.37 1.28
N ASP A 265 10.55 -7.61 2.27
CA ASP A 265 10.40 -8.11 3.65
C ASP A 265 9.41 -9.28 3.77
N TYR A 266 8.51 -9.43 2.80
CA TYR A 266 7.40 -10.39 2.84
C TYR A 266 7.38 -11.33 1.65
N PHE A 267 7.88 -10.90 0.50
CA PHE A 267 7.77 -11.64 -0.75
C PHE A 267 9.13 -11.87 -1.40
N ASP A 268 9.25 -12.99 -2.07
CA ASP A 268 10.39 -13.39 -2.89
C ASP A 268 9.98 -13.62 -4.35
N ALA A 269 10.95 -13.96 -5.20
CA ALA A 269 10.71 -14.23 -6.62
C ALA A 269 9.88 -15.49 -6.90
N GLN A 270 9.53 -16.26 -5.86
CA GLN A 270 8.65 -17.42 -5.98
C GLN A 270 7.20 -17.09 -5.61
N SER A 271 6.96 -15.92 -4.98
CA SER A 271 5.66 -15.50 -4.46
C SER A 271 5.10 -14.26 -5.16
N LEU A 272 5.94 -13.50 -5.90
CA LEU A 272 5.55 -12.40 -6.78
C LEU A 272 6.43 -12.36 -8.04
N PHE A 273 5.91 -11.76 -9.11
CA PHE A 273 6.72 -11.34 -10.24
C PHE A 273 7.34 -9.99 -9.96
N PHE A 274 8.66 -9.93 -9.83
CA PHE A 274 9.37 -8.69 -9.52
C PHE A 274 9.96 -8.05 -10.76
N PHE A 275 9.96 -6.72 -10.77
CA PHE A 275 10.73 -5.89 -11.71
C PHE A 275 11.49 -4.81 -10.94
N GLU A 276 12.59 -4.28 -11.49
CA GLU A 276 13.30 -3.15 -10.90
C GLU A 276 12.45 -1.88 -11.02
N ALA A 277 12.25 -1.17 -9.89
CA ALA A 277 11.38 0.01 -9.83
C ALA A 277 11.82 1.08 -10.85
N GLY A 278 10.92 1.44 -11.76
CA GLY A 278 11.18 2.34 -12.88
C GLY A 278 11.62 1.66 -14.17
N ASP A 279 11.93 0.36 -14.17
CA ASP A 279 12.32 -0.37 -15.39
C ASP A 279 11.11 -0.86 -16.18
N VAL A 280 10.72 -0.06 -17.17
CA VAL A 280 9.61 -0.35 -18.09
C VAL A 280 9.86 -1.63 -18.92
N ALA A 281 11.12 -1.93 -19.27
CA ALA A 281 11.44 -3.10 -20.07
C ALA A 281 11.26 -4.39 -19.25
N GLU A 282 11.73 -4.38 -18.00
CA GLU A 282 11.55 -5.52 -17.12
C GLU A 282 10.07 -5.70 -16.75
N LEU A 283 9.33 -4.61 -16.49
CA LEU A 283 7.88 -4.69 -16.27
C LEU A 283 7.16 -5.34 -17.44
N ALA A 284 7.48 -4.93 -18.68
CA ALA A 284 6.92 -5.55 -19.88
C ALA A 284 7.28 -7.05 -19.97
N THR A 285 8.53 -7.41 -19.66
CA THR A 285 8.97 -8.81 -19.60
C THR A 285 8.17 -9.62 -18.59
N ARG A 286 7.93 -9.09 -17.39
CA ARG A 286 7.12 -9.81 -16.37
C ARG A 286 5.67 -10.02 -16.82
N ILE A 287 5.08 -9.05 -17.53
CA ILE A 287 3.73 -9.23 -18.10
C ILE A 287 3.72 -10.37 -19.14
N VAL A 288 4.74 -10.43 -20.01
CA VAL A 288 4.88 -11.50 -21.00
C VAL A 288 5.16 -12.85 -20.32
N ASP A 289 5.96 -12.90 -19.24
CA ASP A 289 6.20 -14.13 -18.46
C ASP A 289 4.89 -14.72 -17.93
N VAL A 290 4.02 -13.90 -17.34
CA VAL A 290 2.70 -14.34 -16.84
C VAL A 290 1.82 -14.88 -17.95
N TYR A 291 1.84 -14.22 -19.13
CA TYR A 291 1.09 -14.66 -20.30
C TYR A 291 1.60 -16.00 -20.86
N SER A 292 2.92 -16.13 -20.99
CA SER A 292 3.55 -17.26 -21.68
C SER A 292 3.59 -18.54 -20.84
N ASP A 293 3.70 -18.41 -19.51
CA ASP A 293 3.79 -19.54 -18.58
C ASP A 293 2.71 -19.46 -17.48
N SER A 294 1.50 -19.90 -17.86
CA SER A 294 0.35 -19.92 -16.94
C SER A 294 0.56 -20.89 -15.76
N SER A 295 1.37 -21.93 -15.92
CA SER A 295 1.69 -22.86 -14.83
C SER A 295 2.53 -22.21 -13.77
N ARG A 296 3.58 -21.50 -14.19
CA ARG A 296 4.42 -20.69 -13.29
C ARG A 296 3.63 -19.54 -12.65
N ALA A 297 2.77 -18.87 -13.42
CA ALA A 297 1.92 -17.80 -12.89
C ALA A 297 1.00 -18.32 -11.76
N PHE A 298 0.42 -19.49 -11.94
CA PHE A 298 -0.37 -20.18 -10.92
C PHE A 298 0.46 -20.54 -9.68
N GLU A 299 1.64 -21.14 -9.84
CA GLU A 299 2.50 -21.49 -8.71
C GLU A 299 2.94 -20.25 -7.91
N VAL A 300 3.30 -19.16 -8.59
CA VAL A 300 3.68 -17.89 -7.95
C VAL A 300 2.50 -17.32 -7.16
N ALA A 301 1.30 -17.28 -7.76
CA ALA A 301 0.10 -16.81 -7.06
C ALA A 301 -0.20 -17.67 -5.82
N GLN A 302 -0.12 -19.01 -5.94
CA GLN A 302 -0.35 -19.92 -4.83
C GLN A 302 0.64 -19.75 -3.68
N ARG A 303 1.92 -19.49 -3.99
CA ARG A 303 2.92 -19.18 -2.96
C ARG A 303 2.70 -17.81 -2.33
N GLY A 304 2.34 -16.79 -3.14
CA GLY A 304 1.95 -15.47 -2.65
C GLY A 304 0.74 -15.52 -1.70
N GLN A 305 -0.22 -16.40 -1.98
CA GLN A 305 -1.39 -16.61 -1.13
C GLN A 305 -1.03 -17.08 0.29
N LYS A 306 0.05 -17.86 0.46
CA LYS A 306 0.52 -18.26 1.80
C LYS A 306 0.92 -17.04 2.63
N MET A 307 1.55 -16.04 1.99
CA MET A 307 1.89 -14.78 2.65
C MET A 307 0.63 -13.98 3.00
N TYR A 308 -0.34 -13.90 2.07
CA TYR A 308 -1.63 -13.27 2.38
C TYR A 308 -2.31 -13.90 3.59
N VAL A 309 -2.41 -15.24 3.64
CA VAL A 309 -3.04 -15.97 4.76
C VAL A 309 -2.33 -15.71 6.08
N ALA A 310 -0.99 -15.61 6.08
CA ALA A 310 -0.20 -15.31 7.27
C ALA A 310 -0.47 -13.88 7.81
N HIS A 311 -0.89 -12.96 6.95
CA HIS A 311 -1.18 -11.57 7.25
C HIS A 311 -2.65 -11.17 7.00
N ALA A 312 -3.56 -12.13 6.91
CA ALA A 312 -5.00 -11.85 6.83
C ALA A 312 -5.49 -11.11 8.08
N TRP A 313 -6.55 -10.30 7.93
CA TRP A 313 -7.01 -9.43 9.01
C TRP A 313 -7.23 -10.16 10.34
N GLN A 314 -7.71 -11.40 10.32
CA GLN A 314 -7.90 -12.17 11.55
C GLN A 314 -6.57 -12.39 12.30
N GLN A 315 -5.45 -12.60 11.59
CA GLN A 315 -4.12 -12.76 12.20
C GLN A 315 -3.60 -11.41 12.72
N GLU A 316 -3.69 -10.36 11.90
CA GLU A 316 -3.27 -9.02 12.29
C GLU A 316 -4.09 -8.48 13.47
N LYS A 317 -5.40 -8.77 13.50
CA LYS A 317 -6.27 -8.45 14.64
C LYS A 317 -5.81 -9.14 15.93
N GLN A 318 -5.41 -10.42 15.88
CA GLN A 318 -4.88 -11.12 17.06
C GLN A 318 -3.56 -10.50 17.54
N THR A 319 -2.70 -10.12 16.60
CA THR A 319 -1.46 -9.39 16.88
C THR A 319 -1.75 -8.07 17.58
N LEU A 320 -2.67 -7.26 17.04
CA LEU A 320 -3.11 -6.00 17.64
C LEU A 320 -3.64 -6.20 19.06
N LEU A 321 -4.54 -7.16 19.25
CA LEU A 321 -5.14 -7.43 20.57
C LEU A 321 -4.08 -7.88 21.59
N LYS A 322 -3.12 -8.69 21.18
CA LYS A 322 -2.00 -9.12 22.03
C LYS A 322 -1.13 -7.94 22.47
N LEU A 323 -0.77 -7.04 21.54
CA LEU A 323 0.02 -5.85 21.82
C LEU A 323 -0.71 -4.90 22.78
N VAL A 324 -2.00 -4.65 22.55
CA VAL A 324 -2.81 -3.78 23.40
C VAL A 324 -3.01 -4.40 24.80
N SER A 325 -3.29 -5.69 24.88
CA SER A 325 -3.46 -6.39 26.17
C SER A 325 -2.17 -6.39 26.99
N GLY A 326 -1.01 -6.61 26.34
CA GLY A 326 0.28 -6.55 27.01
C GLY A 326 0.65 -5.13 27.50
N LEU A 327 0.15 -4.10 26.83
CA LEU A 327 0.36 -2.70 27.24
C LEU A 327 -0.46 -2.32 28.49
N LEU A 328 -1.64 -2.95 28.69
CA LEU A 328 -2.58 -2.62 29.75
C LEU A 328 -2.38 -3.45 31.05
N GLN A 329 -1.58 -4.50 30.98
CA GLN A 329 -1.12 -5.26 32.15
C GLN A 329 0.00 -4.50 32.86
#